data_44165fa10d977da81b5e8426b133bd00
#
_entry.id   44165fa10d977da81b5e8426b133bd00
#
_cell.length_a   1.000
_cell.length_b   1.000
_cell.length_c   1.000
_cell.angle_alpha   90.00
_cell.angle_beta   90.00
_cell.angle_gamma   90.00
#
_symmetry.space_group_name_H-M   'P 1'
#
loop_
_entity.id
_entity.type
_entity.pdbx_description
1 polymer ?
#
loop_
_entity_poly.entity_id
_entity_poly.type
_entity_poly.pdbx_seq_one_letter_code
_entity_poly.pdbx_strand_id
1 'polypeptide(L)' 'MFEEKFTLTYKSNGTTVVREFVVEDLWELSYNILQFTRSVGYEYVDMLEFSTPDGQIYRAEVLDD' A
#
# COMPACT_ATOMS: atom_id res chain seq x y z
N MET A 1 -22.05 6.10 -0.76
CA MET A 1 -20.62 6.04 -0.40
C MET A 1 -20.16 4.59 -0.43
N PHE A 2 -19.11 4.32 -1.13
CA PHE A 2 -18.61 2.96 -1.28
C PHE A 2 -17.36 2.78 -0.47
N GLU A 3 -17.34 1.70 0.29
CA GLU A 3 -16.13 1.26 0.96
C GLU A 3 -15.63 0.03 0.23
N GLU A 4 -14.34 0.01 -0.04
CA GLU A 4 -13.74 -1.13 -0.69
C GLU A 4 -12.75 -1.75 0.26
N LYS A 5 -12.80 -3.07 0.36
CA LYS A 5 -11.92 -3.82 1.24
C LYS A 5 -10.85 -4.51 0.43
N PHE A 6 -9.62 -4.34 0.86
CA PHE A 6 -8.48 -4.95 0.21
C PHE A 6 -7.77 -5.88 1.19
N THR A 7 -7.27 -6.96 0.66
CA THR A 7 -6.49 -7.92 1.44
C THR A 7 -5.14 -8.09 0.76
N LEU A 8 -4.07 -7.90 1.51
CA LEU A 8 -2.71 -8.11 1.03
C LEU A 8 -2.10 -9.28 1.78
N THR A 9 -1.46 -10.17 1.04
CA THR A 9 -0.82 -11.34 1.64
C THR A 9 0.63 -11.42 1.17
N TYR A 10 1.53 -11.62 2.11
CA TYR A 10 2.93 -11.84 1.84
C TYR A 10 3.33 -13.19 2.41
N LYS A 11 3.99 -14.02 1.60
CA LYS A 11 4.46 -15.33 2.04
C LYS A 11 5.93 -15.48 1.71
N SER A 12 6.70 -15.92 2.67
CA SER A 12 8.11 -16.17 2.46
C SER A 12 8.60 -17.18 3.50
N ASN A 13 9.16 -18.28 3.04
CA ASN A 13 9.84 -19.26 3.90
C ASN A 13 9.08 -19.62 5.18
N GLY A 14 7.80 -19.97 5.04
CA GLY A 14 6.99 -20.36 6.18
C GLY A 14 6.37 -19.20 6.95
N THR A 15 6.66 -17.98 6.56
CA THR A 15 6.07 -16.80 7.19
C THR A 15 4.94 -16.29 6.32
N THR A 16 3.81 -15.99 6.94
CA THR A 16 2.68 -15.42 6.23
C THR A 16 2.22 -14.17 6.97
N VAL A 17 2.12 -13.07 6.26
CA VAL A 17 1.60 -11.82 6.80
C VAL A 17 0.39 -11.44 5.98
N VAL A 18 -0.73 -11.21 6.65
CA VAL A 18 -1.97 -10.82 6.01
C VAL A 18 -2.42 -9.50 6.61
N ARG A 19 -2.80 -8.58 5.77
CA ARG A 19 -3.35 -7.31 6.24
C ARG A 19 -4.59 -6.99 5.44
N GLU A 20 -5.67 -6.65 6.15
CA GLU A 20 -6.90 -6.19 5.54
C GLU A 20 -7.12 -4.73 5.89
N PHE A 21 -7.64 -3.99 4.95
CA PHE A 21 -7.96 -2.59 5.22
C PHE A 21 -9.09 -2.14 4.30
N VAL A 22 -9.79 -1.13 4.75
CA VAL A 22 -10.88 -0.51 4.00
C VAL A 22 -10.40 0.87 3.59
N VAL A 23 -10.55 1.21 2.32
CA VAL A 23 -10.12 2.50 1.81
C VAL A 23 -11.26 3.18 1.08
N GLU A 24 -11.22 4.50 1.04
CA GLU A 24 -12.21 5.30 0.35
C GLU A 24 -11.66 5.89 -0.93
N ASP A 25 -10.34 5.94 -1.08
CA ASP A 25 -9.74 6.50 -2.29
C ASP A 25 -8.38 5.88 -2.56
N LEU A 26 -7.80 6.23 -3.70
CA LEU A 26 -6.52 5.68 -4.11
C LEU A 26 -5.35 6.21 -3.30
N TRP A 27 -5.49 7.36 -2.65
CA TRP A 27 -4.46 7.87 -1.77
C TRP A 27 -4.28 6.94 -0.57
N GLU A 28 -5.41 6.57 0.05
CA GLU A 28 -5.35 5.65 1.18
C GLU A 28 -4.84 4.29 0.75
N LEU A 29 -5.25 3.82 -0.42
CA LEU A 29 -4.78 2.53 -0.92
C LEU A 29 -3.27 2.54 -1.09
N SER A 30 -2.72 3.57 -1.74
CA SER A 30 -1.27 3.62 -1.97
C SER A 30 -0.50 3.69 -0.66
N TYR A 31 -1.01 4.46 0.30
CA TYR A 31 -0.36 4.56 1.61
C TYR A 31 -0.35 3.22 2.32
N ASN A 32 -1.47 2.49 2.30
CA ASN A 32 -1.55 1.20 2.96
C ASN A 32 -0.66 0.16 2.31
N ILE A 33 -0.56 0.18 0.98
CA ILE A 33 0.34 -0.74 0.29
C ILE A 33 1.79 -0.41 0.63
N LEU A 34 2.12 0.87 0.71
CA LEU A 34 3.48 1.27 1.09
C LEU A 34 3.82 0.77 2.49
N GLN A 35 2.92 0.97 3.44
CA GLN A 35 3.15 0.52 4.81
C GLN A 35 3.29 -0.99 4.89
N PHE A 36 2.45 -1.72 4.15
CA PHE A 36 2.54 -3.17 4.12
C PHE A 36 3.89 -3.61 3.55
N THR A 37 4.31 -3.00 2.44
CA THR A 37 5.57 -3.34 1.80
C THR A 37 6.74 -3.16 2.77
N ARG A 38 6.74 -2.07 3.50
CA ARG A 38 7.81 -1.81 4.46
C ARG A 38 7.77 -2.79 5.62
N SER A 39 6.58 -3.19 6.04
CA SER A 39 6.43 -4.06 7.21
C SER A 39 6.90 -5.49 6.96
N VAL A 40 6.98 -5.93 5.71
CA VAL A 40 7.40 -7.29 5.39
C VAL A 40 8.88 -7.38 4.99
N GLY A 41 9.65 -6.32 5.24
CA GLY A 41 11.10 -6.37 5.06
C GLY A 41 11.67 -5.41 4.02
N TYR A 42 10.81 -4.68 3.31
CA TYR A 42 11.28 -3.74 2.31
C TYR A 42 11.25 -2.33 2.85
N GLU A 43 11.83 -2.15 4.01
CA GLU A 43 11.78 -0.86 4.72
C GLU A 43 12.58 0.23 4.04
N TYR A 44 13.39 -0.12 3.04
CA TYR A 44 14.10 0.85 2.24
C TYR A 44 13.22 1.45 1.13
N VAL A 45 12.01 0.92 0.93
CA VAL A 45 11.08 1.49 -0.03
C VAL A 45 10.40 2.67 0.65
N ASP A 46 10.58 3.86 0.13
CA ASP A 46 10.03 5.06 0.77
C ASP A 46 9.01 5.79 -0.06
N MET A 47 8.71 5.30 -1.26
CA MET A 47 7.71 5.93 -2.11
C MET A 47 7.04 4.88 -2.98
N LEU A 48 5.76 5.05 -3.20
CA LEU A 48 4.99 4.23 -4.11
C LEU A 48 4.08 5.12 -4.92
N GLU A 49 3.98 4.86 -6.21
CA GLU A 49 3.21 5.71 -7.09
C GLU A 49 2.36 4.86 -8.00
N PHE A 50 1.10 5.27 -8.19
CA PHE A 50 0.19 4.65 -9.14
C PHE A 50 -0.15 5.67 -10.21
N SER A 51 -0.35 5.22 -11.43
CA SER A 51 -0.93 6.06 -12.45
C SER A 51 -2.20 5.41 -12.99
N THR A 52 -3.12 6.22 -13.44
CA THR A 52 -4.36 5.76 -14.02
C THR A 52 -4.34 6.03 -15.53
N PRO A 53 -5.21 5.35 -16.32
CA PRO A 53 -5.21 5.57 -17.76
C PRO A 53 -5.53 6.99 -18.18
N ASP A 54 -6.23 7.76 -17.35
CA ASP A 54 -6.56 9.15 -17.67
C ASP A 54 -5.48 10.13 -17.23
N GLY A 55 -4.32 9.63 -16.80
CA GLY A 55 -3.18 10.47 -16.51
C GLY A 55 -3.04 10.97 -15.10
N GLN A 56 -3.86 10.50 -14.19
CA GLN A 56 -3.73 10.91 -12.79
C GLN A 56 -2.66 10.10 -12.10
N ILE A 57 -1.98 10.73 -11.16
CA ILE A 57 -0.90 10.11 -10.40
C ILE A 57 -1.21 10.22 -8.91
N TYR A 58 -1.11 9.10 -8.22
CA TYR A 58 -1.29 9.03 -6.77
C TYR A 58 -0.01 8.52 -6.16
N ARG A 59 0.52 9.25 -5.19
CA ARG A 59 1.81 8.94 -4.59
C ARG A 59 1.70 8.87 -3.09
N ALA A 60 2.32 7.85 -2.51
CA ALA A 60 2.49 7.71 -1.08
C ALA A 60 3.97 7.81 -0.76
N GLU A 61 4.32 8.56 0.25
CA GLU A 61 5.71 8.75 0.65
C GLU A 61 5.81 8.62 2.16
N VAL A 62 6.95 8.08 2.59
CA VAL A 62 7.30 8.12 3.99
C VAL A 62 7.98 9.46 4.24
N LEU A 63 7.45 10.19 5.21
CA LEU A 63 8.02 11.47 5.56
C LEU A 63 9.06 11.26 6.66
N ASP A 64 10.27 11.59 6.35
CA ASP A 64 11.35 11.56 7.34
C ASP A 64 11.43 12.90 8.02
N ASP A 65 11.36 12.87 9.30
CA ASP A 65 11.54 14.07 10.09
C ASP A 65 12.97 14.16 10.59
#